data_9e71519a3185724af9b17df7d642991c
#
_entry.id   9e71519a3185724af9b17df7d642991c
#
_cell.length_a   1.000
_cell.length_b   1.000
_cell.length_c   1.000
_cell.angle_alpha   90.00
_cell.angle_beta   90.00
_cell.angle_gamma   90.00
#
_symmetry.space_group_name_H-M   'P 1'
#
loop_
_entity.id
_entity.type
_entity.pdbx_description
1 polymer ?
#
loop_
_entity_poly.entity_id
_entity_poly.type
_entity_poly.pdbx_seq_one_letter_code
_entity_poly.pdbx_strand_id
1 'polypeptide(L)'
;MIVYTQMTRPTELNEDDVWLPCMKTYTVDHDPAKPQGLIITHIESVNHYQHSLEPLLDQKVLAVGAKTYDRLAELGFQNIEWRHKADELRIMNRDLGPLTWLHGDKYARDFGKIQFVDDVQTYESRPDKDAVRQLLK
;
A
#
# COMPACT_ATOMS: atom_id res chain seq x y z
N MET A 1 -7.20 -4.70 -29.74
CA MET A 1 -6.44 -5.21 -28.55
C MET A 1 -5.89 -4.03 -27.76
N ILE A 2 -6.11 -4.05 -26.47
CA ILE A 2 -5.54 -3.07 -25.54
C ILE A 2 -4.56 -3.79 -24.63
N VAL A 3 -3.39 -3.19 -24.45
CA VAL A 3 -2.37 -3.71 -23.52
C VAL A 3 -2.39 -2.87 -22.25
N TYR A 4 -2.67 -3.53 -21.12
CA TYR A 4 -2.71 -2.90 -19.81
C TYR A 4 -1.38 -3.15 -19.09
N THR A 5 -0.70 -2.09 -18.64
CA THR A 5 0.61 -2.16 -18.00
C THR A 5 0.58 -1.88 -16.50
N GLN A 6 -0.59 -1.65 -15.93
CA GLN A 6 -0.76 -1.38 -14.51
C GLN A 6 -0.40 -2.60 -13.64
N MET A 7 0.00 -2.38 -12.40
CA MET A 7 0.40 -3.45 -11.49
C MET A 7 -0.75 -4.34 -11.06
N THR A 8 -1.95 -3.79 -10.92
CA THR A 8 -3.15 -4.54 -10.54
C THR A 8 -3.90 -4.94 -11.79
N ARG A 9 -4.36 -6.20 -11.84
CA ARG A 9 -5.16 -6.67 -12.96
C ARG A 9 -6.39 -5.78 -13.16
N PRO A 10 -6.63 -5.27 -14.40
CA PRO A 10 -7.84 -4.51 -14.70
C PRO A 10 -9.10 -5.33 -14.42
N THR A 11 -10.16 -4.68 -13.91
CA THR A 11 -11.43 -5.35 -13.60
C THR A 11 -12.20 -5.77 -14.86
N GLU A 12 -11.96 -5.07 -15.97
CA GLU A 12 -12.62 -5.35 -17.25
C GLU A 12 -11.55 -5.61 -18.31
N LEU A 13 -11.43 -6.87 -18.71
CA LEU A 13 -10.56 -7.28 -19.82
C LEU A 13 -11.44 -7.95 -20.88
N ASN A 14 -11.35 -7.46 -22.12
CA ASN A 14 -11.93 -8.14 -23.27
C ASN A 14 -11.05 -9.33 -23.66
N GLU A 15 -11.59 -10.25 -24.48
CA GLU A 15 -10.86 -11.48 -24.85
C GLU A 15 -9.51 -11.21 -25.52
N ASP A 16 -9.41 -10.13 -26.28
CA ASP A 16 -8.20 -9.76 -27.01
C ASP A 16 -7.33 -8.75 -26.25
N ASP A 17 -7.73 -8.34 -25.04
CA ASP A 17 -6.93 -7.46 -24.20
C ASP A 17 -5.84 -8.25 -23.48
N VAL A 18 -4.73 -7.59 -23.23
CA VAL A 18 -3.57 -8.19 -22.54
C VAL A 18 -3.24 -7.38 -21.29
N TRP A 19 -3.14 -8.06 -20.17
CA TRP A 19 -2.57 -7.48 -18.95
C TRP A 19 -1.10 -7.88 -18.83
N LEU A 20 -0.22 -6.87 -18.91
CA LEU A 20 1.21 -7.07 -18.84
C LEU A 20 1.80 -6.03 -17.88
N PRO A 21 1.84 -6.31 -16.57
CA PRO A 21 2.34 -5.35 -15.61
C PRO A 21 3.83 -5.11 -15.83
N CYS A 22 4.20 -3.85 -16.09
CA CYS A 22 5.59 -3.45 -16.35
C CYS A 22 6.37 -3.14 -15.07
N MET A 23 5.70 -3.09 -13.91
CA MET A 23 6.32 -2.82 -12.62
C MET A 23 6.13 -4.01 -11.70
N LYS A 24 7.16 -4.33 -10.94
CA LYS A 24 7.10 -5.32 -9.85
C LYS A 24 7.49 -4.65 -8.55
N THR A 25 6.96 -5.18 -7.46
CA THR A 25 7.31 -4.74 -6.11
C THR A 25 8.30 -5.71 -5.49
N TYR A 26 9.27 -5.17 -4.75
CA TYR A 26 10.32 -5.93 -4.08
C TYR A 26 10.42 -5.48 -2.64
N THR A 27 10.53 -6.43 -1.72
CA THR A 27 10.73 -6.11 -0.32
C THR A 27 12.06 -5.42 -0.10
N VAL A 28 12.07 -4.35 0.72
CA VAL A 28 13.29 -3.73 1.22
C VAL A 28 13.43 -4.01 2.71
N ASP A 29 14.66 -4.08 3.20
CA ASP A 29 14.91 -4.28 4.63
C ASP A 29 14.32 -3.12 5.43
N HIS A 30 13.65 -3.43 6.53
CA HIS A 30 13.00 -2.43 7.37
C HIS A 30 12.91 -2.92 8.82
N ASP A 31 12.82 -1.97 9.73
CA ASP A 31 12.59 -2.26 11.15
C ASP A 31 11.12 -2.60 11.41
N PRO A 32 10.82 -3.31 12.52
CA PRO A 32 9.43 -3.51 12.92
C PRO A 32 8.72 -2.17 13.15
N ALA A 33 7.46 -2.10 12.72
CA ALA A 33 6.62 -0.94 13.01
C ALA A 33 6.33 -0.87 14.51
N LYS A 34 6.33 0.35 15.08
CA LYS A 34 5.92 0.56 16.45
C LYS A 34 4.45 0.15 16.63
N PRO A 35 4.07 -0.45 17.77
CA PRO A 35 2.67 -0.86 18.03
C PRO A 35 1.81 0.37 18.37
N GLN A 36 1.50 1.14 17.36
CA GLN A 36 0.69 2.35 17.41
C GLN A 36 -0.23 2.39 16.18
N GLY A 37 -1.09 3.40 16.05
CA GLY A 37 -1.95 3.54 14.89
C GLY A 37 -1.17 3.48 13.58
N LEU A 38 -1.81 3.02 12.51
CA LEU A 38 -1.18 2.81 11.21
C LEU A 38 -1.84 3.65 10.12
N ILE A 39 -1.04 4.07 9.16
CA ILE A 39 -1.53 4.64 7.89
C ILE A 39 -1.11 3.67 6.78
N ILE A 40 -2.09 3.13 6.04
CA ILE A 40 -1.88 2.19 4.95
C ILE A 40 -2.51 2.77 3.68
N THR A 41 -1.69 3.29 2.80
CA THR A 41 -2.18 3.89 1.55
C THR A 41 -2.20 2.91 0.39
N HIS A 42 -1.46 1.81 0.51
CA HIS A 42 -1.44 0.74 -0.49
C HIS A 42 -1.18 -0.60 0.20
N ILE A 43 -1.94 -1.63 -0.17
CA ILE A 43 -1.84 -2.94 0.49
C ILE A 43 -0.47 -3.60 0.31
N GLU A 44 0.27 -3.28 -0.74
CA GLU A 44 1.62 -3.82 -0.94
C GLU A 44 2.56 -3.49 0.22
N SER A 45 2.35 -2.37 0.92
CA SER A 45 3.14 -2.03 2.11
C SER A 45 3.02 -3.07 3.22
N VAL A 46 1.85 -3.69 3.34
CA VAL A 46 1.58 -4.75 4.32
C VAL A 46 2.03 -6.11 3.77
N ASN A 47 1.82 -6.37 2.47
CA ASN A 47 2.24 -7.62 1.85
C ASN A 47 3.75 -7.83 1.94
N HIS A 48 4.54 -6.76 1.90
CA HIS A 48 6.00 -6.80 2.01
C HIS A 48 6.53 -6.59 3.44
N TYR A 49 5.64 -6.46 4.43
CA TYR A 49 6.04 -6.33 5.82
C TYR A 49 6.58 -7.67 6.33
N GLN A 50 7.83 -7.68 6.82
CA GLN A 50 8.55 -8.91 7.17
C GLN A 50 8.55 -9.23 8.66
N HIS A 51 7.75 -8.56 9.44
CA HIS A 51 7.64 -8.80 10.89
C HIS A 51 6.24 -9.28 11.23
N SER A 52 6.03 -9.73 12.48
CA SER A 52 4.72 -10.18 12.92
C SER A 52 3.70 -9.04 12.88
N LEU A 53 2.53 -9.30 12.29
CA LEU A 53 1.42 -8.36 12.29
C LEU A 53 0.64 -8.37 13.61
N GLU A 54 0.81 -9.39 14.43
CA GLU A 54 0.01 -9.57 15.66
C GLU A 54 -0.02 -8.34 16.55
N PRO A 55 1.11 -7.66 16.86
CA PRO A 55 1.08 -6.46 17.67
C PRO A 55 0.34 -5.28 17.05
N LEU A 56 0.03 -5.35 15.76
CA LEU A 56 -0.61 -4.27 15.01
C LEU A 56 -2.10 -4.49 14.78
N LEU A 57 -2.60 -5.73 14.97
CA LEU A 57 -3.96 -6.10 14.56
C LEU A 57 -5.06 -5.38 15.33
N ASP A 58 -4.82 -4.97 16.56
CA ASP A 58 -5.78 -4.24 17.40
C ASP A 58 -5.59 -2.71 17.32
N GLN A 59 -4.59 -2.25 16.62
CA GLN A 59 -4.35 -0.82 16.44
C GLN A 59 -5.33 -0.21 15.44
N LYS A 60 -5.58 1.09 15.56
CA LYS A 60 -6.39 1.79 14.56
C LYS A 60 -5.62 1.91 13.26
N VAL A 61 -6.29 1.58 12.16
CA VAL A 61 -5.71 1.70 10.81
C VAL A 61 -6.50 2.71 9.99
N LEU A 62 -5.79 3.68 9.42
CA LEU A 62 -6.32 4.60 8.44
C LEU A 62 -5.89 4.12 7.06
N ALA A 63 -6.85 3.65 6.26
CA ALA A 63 -6.58 3.01 4.98
C ALA A 63 -7.13 3.81 3.80
N VAL A 64 -6.50 3.66 2.64
CA VAL A 64 -6.96 4.24 1.39
C VAL A 64 -7.44 3.10 0.48
N GLY A 65 -8.70 3.21 0.06
CA GLY A 65 -9.31 2.31 -0.90
C GLY A 65 -10.03 1.11 -0.28
N ALA A 66 -11.12 0.69 -0.95
CA ALA A 66 -11.94 -0.43 -0.51
C ALA A 66 -11.19 -1.76 -0.59
N LYS A 67 -10.35 -1.97 -1.60
CA LYS A 67 -9.56 -3.20 -1.75
C LYS A 67 -8.54 -3.34 -0.63
N THR A 68 -7.93 -2.23 -0.22
CA THR A 68 -7.03 -2.20 0.93
C THR A 68 -7.77 -2.57 2.21
N TYR A 69 -8.95 -1.99 2.42
CA TYR A 69 -9.82 -2.35 3.54
C TYR A 69 -10.12 -3.84 3.57
N ASP A 70 -10.58 -4.41 2.45
CA ASP A 70 -10.97 -5.82 2.36
C ASP A 70 -9.79 -6.73 2.74
N ARG A 71 -8.61 -6.44 2.22
CA ARG A 71 -7.40 -7.23 2.50
C ARG A 71 -6.95 -7.11 3.95
N LEU A 72 -7.01 -5.92 4.53
CA LEU A 72 -6.67 -5.72 5.94
C LEU A 72 -7.62 -6.47 6.85
N ALA A 73 -8.92 -6.46 6.54
CA ALA A 73 -9.92 -7.23 7.28
C ALA A 73 -9.63 -8.74 7.22
N GLU A 74 -9.26 -9.25 6.05
CA GLU A 74 -8.86 -10.66 5.87
C GLU A 74 -7.64 -11.02 6.73
N LEU A 75 -6.70 -10.09 6.90
CA LEU A 75 -5.50 -10.29 7.70
C LEU A 75 -5.75 -10.25 9.21
N GLY A 76 -6.96 -9.83 9.62
CA GLY A 76 -7.35 -9.81 11.03
C GLY A 76 -7.31 -8.44 11.70
N PHE A 77 -7.07 -7.37 10.96
CA PHE A 77 -7.16 -6.02 11.52
C PHE A 77 -8.60 -5.71 11.91
N GLN A 78 -8.82 -5.21 13.11
CA GLN A 78 -10.15 -5.08 13.71
C GLN A 78 -10.70 -3.65 13.70
N ASN A 79 -9.85 -2.65 13.60
CA ASN A 79 -10.25 -1.26 13.72
C ASN A 79 -9.75 -0.46 12.52
N ILE A 80 -10.48 -0.56 11.40
CA ILE A 80 -10.07 0.05 10.13
C ILE A 80 -11.05 1.16 9.76
N GLU A 81 -10.52 2.36 9.53
CA GLU A 81 -11.23 3.45 8.90
C GLU A 81 -10.64 3.65 7.52
N TRP A 82 -11.45 3.67 6.47
CA TRP A 82 -10.94 3.85 5.11
C TRP A 82 -11.61 4.99 4.37
N ARG A 83 -10.89 5.55 3.42
CA ARG A 83 -11.38 6.60 2.52
C ARG A 83 -10.90 6.30 1.10
N HIS A 84 -11.52 6.92 0.09
CA HIS A 84 -11.14 6.69 -1.30
C HIS A 84 -9.79 7.29 -1.67
N LYS A 85 -9.42 8.41 -1.03
CA LYS A 85 -8.19 9.14 -1.31
C LYS A 85 -7.44 9.48 -0.03
N ALA A 86 -6.10 9.56 -0.14
CA ALA A 86 -5.25 9.90 1.00
C ALA A 86 -5.62 11.25 1.64
N ASP A 87 -5.97 12.24 0.85
CA ASP A 87 -6.35 13.57 1.34
C ASP A 87 -7.58 13.55 2.23
N GLU A 88 -8.46 12.56 2.06
CA GLU A 88 -9.69 12.41 2.83
C GLU A 88 -9.45 11.87 4.24
N LEU A 89 -8.25 11.34 4.53
CA LEU A 89 -7.91 10.81 5.87
C LEU A 89 -7.88 11.90 6.94
N ARG A 90 -7.61 13.14 6.58
CA ARG A 90 -7.65 14.31 7.47
C ARG A 90 -6.87 14.15 8.77
N ILE A 91 -5.66 13.58 8.65
CA ILE A 91 -4.82 13.24 9.81
C ILE A 91 -4.49 14.47 10.66
N MET A 92 -4.25 15.62 10.03
CA MET A 92 -3.85 16.85 10.71
C MET A 92 -4.92 17.41 11.65
N ASN A 93 -6.17 17.07 11.44
CA ASN A 93 -7.31 17.59 12.21
C ASN A 93 -7.80 16.62 13.28
N ARG A 94 -7.01 15.54 13.55
CA ARG A 94 -7.42 14.49 14.47
C ARG A 94 -6.43 14.34 15.61
N ASP A 95 -6.97 14.10 16.80
CA ASP A 95 -6.19 13.70 17.98
C ASP A 95 -6.04 12.16 17.96
N LEU A 96 -5.20 11.67 17.07
CA LEU A 96 -4.97 10.24 16.87
C LEU A 96 -3.75 9.71 17.62
N GLY A 97 -2.97 10.62 18.20
CA GLY A 97 -1.68 10.23 18.79
C GLY A 97 -0.65 9.85 17.72
N PRO A 98 0.43 9.17 18.12
CA PRO A 98 1.47 8.77 17.17
C PRO A 98 0.94 7.72 16.19
N LEU A 99 1.40 7.82 14.93
CA LEU A 99 1.03 6.93 13.85
C LEU A 99 2.28 6.40 13.16
N THR A 100 2.21 5.21 12.61
CA THR A 100 3.25 4.65 11.73
C THR A 100 2.69 4.52 10.31
N TRP A 101 3.36 5.09 9.34
CA TRP A 101 3.02 4.99 7.94
C TRP A 101 3.88 3.91 7.28
N LEU A 102 3.23 2.84 6.82
CA LEU A 102 3.89 1.81 6.02
C LEU A 102 3.75 2.19 4.54
N HIS A 103 4.84 2.25 3.81
CA HIS A 103 4.81 2.75 2.45
C HIS A 103 5.87 2.11 1.56
N GLY A 104 5.74 2.36 0.25
CA GLY A 104 6.76 2.03 -0.75
C GLY A 104 7.61 3.25 -1.12
N ASP A 105 8.36 3.12 -2.19
CA ASP A 105 9.19 4.20 -2.71
C ASP A 105 8.40 5.26 -3.48
N LYS A 106 7.16 4.95 -3.88
CA LYS A 106 6.28 5.86 -4.63
C LYS A 106 4.98 6.08 -3.89
N TYR A 107 4.57 7.34 -3.74
CA TYR A 107 3.37 7.70 -3.01
C TYR A 107 2.83 9.04 -3.51
N ALA A 108 1.50 9.18 -3.47
CA ALA A 108 0.82 10.41 -3.88
C ALA A 108 0.94 11.52 -2.83
N ARG A 109 1.09 11.15 -1.56
CA ARG A 109 1.21 12.09 -0.44
C ARG A 109 2.25 11.58 0.55
N ASP A 110 3.14 12.49 0.97
CA ASP A 110 4.19 12.17 1.94
C ASP A 110 3.70 12.44 3.36
N PHE A 111 3.27 11.37 4.04
CA PHE A 111 2.86 11.45 5.45
C PHE A 111 4.06 11.52 6.40
N GLY A 112 5.26 11.18 5.94
CA GLY A 112 6.47 11.24 6.76
C GLY A 112 6.90 12.64 7.16
N LYS A 113 6.34 13.67 6.50
CA LYS A 113 6.58 15.08 6.85
C LYS A 113 5.76 15.55 8.06
N ILE A 114 4.82 14.75 8.52
CA ILE A 114 3.99 15.07 9.68
C ILE A 114 4.77 14.69 10.94
N GLN A 115 4.91 15.62 11.87
CA GLN A 115 5.79 15.48 13.02
C GLN A 115 5.51 14.26 13.90
N PHE A 116 4.25 13.86 14.03
CA PHE A 116 3.85 12.72 14.87
C PHE A 116 3.75 11.40 14.09
N VAL A 117 4.21 11.37 12.86
CA VAL A 117 4.17 10.17 12.02
C VAL A 117 5.58 9.60 11.87
N ASP A 118 5.74 8.34 12.30
CA ASP A 118 6.93 7.54 11.96
C ASP A 118 6.69 6.87 10.61
N ASP A 119 7.72 6.71 9.79
CA ASP A 119 7.57 6.03 8.52
C ASP A 119 8.45 4.79 8.43
N VAL A 120 7.92 3.75 7.77
CA VAL A 120 8.63 2.49 7.50
C VAL A 120 8.40 2.15 6.03
N GLN A 121 9.47 2.18 5.25
CA GLN A 121 9.41 1.73 3.87
C GLN A 121 9.59 0.23 3.82
N THR A 122 8.59 -0.50 3.30
CA THR A 122 8.62 -1.96 3.25
C THR A 122 8.92 -2.51 1.87
N TYR A 123 8.74 -1.73 0.81
CA TYR A 123 8.97 -2.20 -0.55
C TYR A 123 9.40 -1.08 -1.49
N GLU A 124 9.89 -1.49 -2.66
CA GLU A 124 10.16 -0.60 -3.77
C GLU A 124 9.58 -1.17 -5.06
N SER A 125 9.28 -0.30 -6.01
CA SER A 125 8.79 -0.68 -7.33
C SER A 125 9.93 -0.56 -8.34
N ARG A 126 10.07 -1.58 -9.18
CA ARG A 126 11.09 -1.61 -10.24
C ARG A 126 10.45 -2.03 -11.55
N PRO A 127 10.98 -1.57 -12.70
CA PRO A 127 10.53 -2.08 -13.98
C PRO A 127 10.74 -3.59 -14.09
N ASP A 128 9.73 -4.29 -14.59
CA ASP A 128 9.86 -5.67 -14.98
C ASP A 128 10.46 -5.73 -16.39
N LYS A 129 11.73 -6.04 -16.49
CA LYS A 129 12.46 -6.04 -17.77
C LYS A 129 11.87 -7.02 -18.77
N ASP A 130 11.39 -8.17 -18.32
CA ASP A 130 10.81 -9.17 -19.21
C ASP A 130 9.47 -8.70 -19.78
N ALA A 131 8.63 -8.07 -18.95
CA ALA A 131 7.37 -7.49 -19.40
C ALA A 131 7.61 -6.35 -20.40
N VAL A 132 8.60 -5.48 -20.14
CA VAL A 132 8.95 -4.39 -21.05
C VAL A 132 9.44 -4.94 -22.39
N ARG A 133 10.26 -5.99 -22.38
CA ARG A 133 10.73 -6.64 -23.62
C ARG A 133 9.57 -7.18 -24.44
N GLN A 134 8.56 -7.78 -23.82
CA GLN A 134 7.38 -8.29 -24.50
C GLN A 134 6.59 -7.18 -25.19
N LEU A 135 6.52 -5.98 -24.57
CA LEU A 135 5.85 -4.83 -25.17
C LEU A 135 6.57 -4.30 -26.41
N LEU A 136 7.89 -4.47 -26.48
CA LEU A 136 8.72 -3.95 -27.57
C LEU A 136 8.87 -4.90 -28.76
N LYS A 137 8.32 -6.10 -28.67
CA LYS A 137 8.35 -7.09 -29.75
C LYS A 137 7.30 -6.86 -30.83
#